data_cb7e8d66546309dc2a4fac49c9692a3c
#
_entry.id   cb7e8d66546309dc2a4fac49c9692a3c
#
_cell.length_a   1.000
_cell.length_b   1.000
_cell.length_c   1.000
_cell.angle_alpha   90.00
_cell.angle_beta   90.00
_cell.angle_gamma   90.00
#
_symmetry.space_group_name_H-M   'P 1'
#
loop_
_entity.id
_entity.type
_entity.pdbx_description
1 polymer ?
#
loop_
_entity_poly.entity_id
_entity_poly.type
_entity_poly.pdbx_seq_one_letter_code
_entity_poly.pdbx_strand_id
1 'polypeptide(L)'
;MNHQQTIEELAYRSGEQVETCEAVMKAYEKYAQHHLKKARRNNLEEVAQAVAQATELEARICENILTQFFDLLAERISFFNRRGGK
;
A
#
# COMPACT_ATOMS: atom_id res chain seq x y z
N MET A 1 6.51 -12.83 3.07
CA MET A 1 6.46 -11.81 4.14
C MET A 1 5.07 -11.82 4.72
N ASN A 2 4.92 -11.83 6.02
CA ASN A 2 3.60 -11.81 6.62
C ASN A 2 3.11 -10.36 6.76
N HIS A 3 1.88 -10.22 7.20
CA HIS A 3 1.25 -8.89 7.29
C HIS A 3 2.07 -7.95 8.18
N GLN A 4 2.53 -8.44 9.33
CA GLN A 4 3.28 -7.62 10.27
C GLN A 4 4.59 -7.13 9.66
N GLN A 5 5.30 -7.99 8.97
CA GLN A 5 6.56 -7.61 8.33
C GLN A 5 6.32 -6.57 7.23
N THR A 6 5.23 -6.71 6.50
CA THR A 6 4.88 -5.72 5.46
C THR A 6 4.63 -4.36 6.10
N ILE A 7 3.89 -4.32 7.19
CA ILE A 7 3.60 -3.06 7.87
C ILE A 7 4.88 -2.41 8.38
N GLU A 8 5.77 -3.19 8.96
CA GLU A 8 7.03 -2.66 9.48
C GLU A 8 7.91 -2.10 8.34
N GLU A 9 7.92 -2.81 7.22
CA GLU A 9 8.68 -2.33 6.07
C GLU A 9 8.10 -1.03 5.53
N LEU A 10 6.78 -0.92 5.48
CA LEU A 10 6.13 0.30 5.03
C LEU A 10 6.41 1.46 5.97
N ALA A 11 6.42 1.21 7.27
CA ALA A 11 6.75 2.25 8.24
C ALA A 11 8.16 2.75 8.01
N TYR A 12 9.08 1.83 7.79
CA TYR A 12 10.47 2.20 7.53
C TYR A 12 10.61 3.03 6.25
N ARG A 13 9.98 2.58 5.16
CA ARG A 13 10.13 3.24 3.87
C ARG A 13 9.42 4.58 3.80
N SER A 14 8.25 4.67 4.43
CA SER A 14 7.44 5.88 4.35
C SER A 14 7.83 6.93 5.38
N GLY A 15 8.48 6.51 6.45
CA GLY A 15 8.77 7.41 7.56
C GLY A 15 7.58 7.63 8.48
N GLU A 16 6.49 6.87 8.27
CA GLU A 16 5.30 6.98 9.09
C GLU A 16 5.31 5.93 10.20
N GLN A 17 4.46 6.13 11.19
CA GLN A 17 4.38 5.19 12.30
C GLN A 17 3.70 3.90 11.87
N VAL A 18 4.03 2.82 12.58
CA VAL A 18 3.45 1.50 12.31
C VAL A 18 1.92 1.56 12.36
N GLU A 19 1.37 2.23 13.37
CA GLU A 19 -0.07 2.33 13.51
C GLU A 19 -0.71 3.06 12.33
N THR A 20 -0.04 4.08 11.82
CA THR A 20 -0.52 4.82 10.66
C THR A 20 -0.54 3.93 9.43
N CYS A 21 0.55 3.19 9.21
CA CYS A 21 0.63 2.27 8.08
C CYS A 21 -0.42 1.19 8.17
N GLU A 22 -0.64 0.68 9.38
CA GLU A 22 -1.63 -0.37 9.60
C GLU A 22 -3.04 0.12 9.25
N ALA A 23 -3.37 1.34 9.69
CA ALA A 23 -4.68 1.92 9.39
C ALA A 23 -4.86 2.12 7.89
N VAL A 24 -3.84 2.62 7.21
CA VAL A 24 -3.90 2.83 5.77
C VAL A 24 -4.09 1.51 5.03
N MET A 25 -3.31 0.49 5.40
CA MET A 25 -3.41 -0.79 4.71
C MET A 25 -4.75 -1.48 4.95
N LYS A 26 -5.28 -1.36 6.17
CA LYS A 26 -6.58 -1.92 6.48
C LYS A 26 -7.67 -1.27 5.63
N ALA A 27 -7.64 0.05 5.52
CA ALA A 27 -8.60 0.78 4.70
C ALA A 27 -8.43 0.46 3.22
N TYR A 28 -7.17 0.31 2.78
CA TYR A 28 -6.89 -0.05 1.39
C TYR A 28 -7.43 -1.43 1.06
N GLU A 29 -7.24 -2.40 1.96
CA GLU A 29 -7.75 -3.75 1.73
C GLU A 29 -9.26 -3.76 1.58
N LYS A 30 -9.93 -2.98 2.42
CA LYS A 30 -11.38 -2.87 2.33
C LYS A 30 -11.80 -2.24 1.01
N TYR A 31 -11.11 -1.18 0.60
CA TYR A 31 -11.38 -0.55 -0.69
C TYR A 31 -11.17 -1.55 -1.82
N ALA A 32 -10.09 -2.32 -1.77
CA ALA A 32 -9.75 -3.27 -2.81
C ALA A 32 -10.80 -4.37 -2.94
N GLN A 33 -11.41 -4.78 -1.83
CA GLN A 33 -12.45 -5.80 -1.87
C GLN A 33 -13.64 -5.36 -2.72
N HIS A 34 -13.92 -4.06 -2.74
CA HIS A 34 -15.08 -3.54 -3.45
C HIS A 34 -14.72 -2.93 -4.80
N HIS A 35 -13.44 -2.65 -5.04
CA HIS A 35 -12.99 -1.94 -6.24
C HIS A 35 -11.68 -2.52 -6.75
N LEU A 36 -11.68 -3.81 -7.05
CA LEU A 36 -10.44 -4.52 -7.42
C LEU A 36 -9.71 -3.87 -8.59
N LYS A 37 -10.46 -3.43 -9.60
CA LYS A 37 -9.83 -2.87 -10.79
C LYS A 37 -9.24 -1.50 -10.54
N LYS A 38 -9.74 -0.79 -9.54
CA LYS A 38 -9.28 0.57 -9.23
C LYS A 38 -8.22 0.62 -8.15
N ALA A 39 -8.03 -0.47 -7.43
CA ALA A 39 -7.10 -0.49 -6.29
C ALA A 39 -5.68 -0.76 -6.77
N ARG A 40 -5.23 0.03 -7.74
CA ARG A 40 -3.94 -0.17 -8.38
C ARG A 40 -3.17 1.14 -8.46
N ARG A 41 -1.88 1.02 -8.77
CA ARG A 41 -0.98 2.18 -8.83
C ARG A 41 -1.46 3.25 -9.80
N ASN A 42 -2.06 2.87 -10.91
CA ASN A 42 -2.49 3.88 -11.90
C ASN A 42 -3.68 4.71 -11.42
N ASN A 43 -4.30 4.33 -10.31
CA ASN A 43 -5.36 5.11 -9.67
C ASN A 43 -4.94 5.58 -8.28
N LEU A 44 -3.64 5.75 -8.06
CA LEU A 44 -3.10 6.02 -6.74
C LEU A 44 -3.78 7.21 -6.07
N GLU A 45 -3.97 8.30 -6.79
CA GLU A 45 -4.54 9.51 -6.21
C GLU A 45 -5.97 9.25 -5.73
N GLU A 46 -6.77 8.58 -6.55
CA GLU A 46 -8.15 8.27 -6.19
C GLU A 46 -8.22 7.31 -5.01
N VAL A 47 -7.37 6.30 -5.03
CA VAL A 47 -7.31 5.32 -3.93
C VAL A 47 -6.88 6.01 -2.65
N ALA A 48 -5.88 6.88 -2.74
CA ALA A 48 -5.38 7.58 -1.56
C ALA A 48 -6.46 8.48 -0.95
N GLN A 49 -7.26 9.11 -1.78
CA GLN A 49 -8.36 9.94 -1.27
C GLN A 49 -9.43 9.11 -0.57
N ALA A 50 -9.75 7.95 -1.14
CA ALA A 50 -10.73 7.06 -0.51
C ALA A 50 -10.21 6.56 0.84
N VAL A 51 -8.93 6.20 0.89
CA VAL A 51 -8.31 5.74 2.13
C VAL A 51 -8.22 6.88 3.14
N ALA A 52 -7.91 8.09 2.68
CA ALA A 52 -7.86 9.25 3.56
C ALA A 52 -9.20 9.51 4.24
N GLN A 53 -10.27 9.39 3.47
CA GLN A 53 -11.61 9.59 4.04
C GLN A 53 -11.94 8.50 5.07
N ALA A 54 -11.55 7.28 4.81
CA ALA A 54 -11.83 6.17 5.71
C ALA A 54 -11.02 6.24 7.00
N THR A 55 -9.81 6.77 6.93
CA THR A 55 -8.89 6.80 8.08
C THR A 55 -8.84 8.16 8.76
N GLU A 56 -9.36 9.19 8.11
CA GLU A 56 -9.29 10.58 8.56
C GLU A 56 -7.83 11.09 8.61
N LEU A 57 -6.96 10.45 7.84
CA LEU A 57 -5.60 10.90 7.68
C LEU A 57 -5.49 11.79 6.45
N GLU A 58 -4.40 12.55 6.36
CA GLU A 58 -4.16 13.38 5.19
C GLU A 58 -3.93 12.51 3.96
N ALA A 59 -4.48 12.95 2.82
CA ALA A 59 -4.31 12.19 1.57
C ALA A 59 -2.84 12.02 1.22
N ARG A 60 -2.02 13.02 1.52
CA ARG A 60 -0.59 12.97 1.27
C ARG A 60 0.09 11.82 2.01
N ILE A 61 -0.31 11.60 3.25
CA ILE A 61 0.23 10.50 4.05
C ILE A 61 -0.19 9.16 3.46
N CYS A 62 -1.47 9.05 3.10
CA CYS A 62 -1.99 7.82 2.51
C CYS A 62 -1.30 7.53 1.17
N GLU A 63 -1.11 8.57 0.36
CA GLU A 63 -0.46 8.41 -0.93
C GLU A 63 0.98 7.92 -0.76
N ASN A 64 1.70 8.48 0.19
CA ASN A 64 3.07 8.05 0.46
C ASN A 64 3.13 6.58 0.84
N ILE A 65 2.29 6.17 1.79
CA ILE A 65 2.29 4.78 2.25
C ILE A 65 1.89 3.83 1.11
N LEU A 66 0.87 4.19 0.34
CA LEU A 66 0.43 3.35 -0.76
C LEU A 66 1.48 3.27 -1.86
N THR A 67 2.20 4.38 -2.12
CA THR A 67 3.29 4.35 -3.08
C THR A 67 4.34 3.35 -2.65
N GLN A 68 4.72 3.37 -1.38
CA GLN A 68 5.72 2.44 -0.86
C GLN A 68 5.20 1.00 -0.95
N PHE A 69 3.91 0.81 -0.70
CA PHE A 69 3.31 -0.52 -0.80
C PHE A 69 3.38 -1.04 -2.23
N PHE A 70 3.00 -0.22 -3.21
CA PHE A 70 3.05 -0.64 -4.61
C PHE A 70 4.49 -0.90 -5.06
N ASP A 71 5.43 -0.09 -4.58
CA ASP A 71 6.84 -0.32 -4.87
C ASP A 71 7.31 -1.65 -4.30
N LEU A 72 6.89 -1.95 -3.08
CA LEU A 72 7.25 -3.21 -2.45
C LEU A 72 6.69 -4.41 -3.21
N LEU A 73 5.44 -4.30 -3.66
CA LEU A 73 4.85 -5.35 -4.47
C LEU A 73 5.60 -5.54 -5.79
N ALA A 74 5.95 -4.43 -6.44
CA ALA A 74 6.67 -4.50 -7.70
C ALA A 74 8.03 -5.16 -7.53
N GLU A 75 8.72 -4.87 -6.43
CA GLU A 75 10.00 -5.49 -6.15
C GLU A 75 9.87 -6.99 -5.97
N ARG A 76 8.82 -7.43 -5.28
CA ARG A 76 8.60 -8.85 -5.08
C ARG A 76 8.24 -9.57 -6.35
N ILE A 77 7.38 -8.97 -7.15
CA ILE A 77 7.00 -9.56 -8.44
C ILE A 77 8.23 -9.64 -9.34
N SER A 78 9.04 -8.59 -9.37
CA SER A 78 10.25 -8.55 -10.17
C SER A 78 11.23 -9.64 -9.76
N PHE A 79 11.39 -9.81 -8.44
CA PHE A 79 12.28 -10.86 -7.92
C PHE A 79 11.78 -12.25 -8.33
N PHE A 80 10.48 -12.49 -8.22
CA PHE A 80 9.88 -13.76 -8.61
C PHE A 80 10.07 -14.03 -10.10
N ASN A 81 9.79 -13.02 -10.92
CA ASN A 81 9.92 -13.18 -12.37
C ASN A 81 11.36 -13.47 -12.76
N ARG A 82 12.31 -12.82 -12.11
CA ARG A 82 13.71 -13.02 -12.40
C ARG A 82 14.14 -14.46 -12.10
N ARG A 83 13.64 -15.04 -11.04
CA ARG A 83 14.00 -16.38 -10.67
C ARG A 83 13.23 -17.42 -11.46
N GLY A 84 11.99 -17.15 -11.75
CA GLY A 84 11.12 -18.10 -12.43
C GLY A 84 11.22 -18.02 -13.94
N GLY A 85 11.77 -16.95 -14.47
CA GLY A 85 11.81 -16.72 -15.90
C GLY A 85 12.88 -17.50 -16.63
N LYS A 86 13.54 -18.38 -15.95
CA LYS A 86 14.59 -19.20 -16.57
C LYS A 86 14.04 -20.44 -17.23
#